data_190d989b9d8ca5ff323fa3d93ddee462
#
_entry.id   190d989b9d8ca5ff323fa3d93ddee462
#
_cell.length_a   1.000
_cell.length_b   1.000
_cell.length_c   1.000
_cell.angle_alpha   90.00
_cell.angle_beta   90.00
_cell.angle_gamma   90.00
#
_symmetry.space_group_name_H-M   'P 1'
#
loop_
_entity.id
_entity.type
_entity.pdbx_description
1 polymer ?
#
loop_
_entity_poly.entity_id
_entity_poly.type
_entity_poly.pdbx_seq_one_letter_code
_entity_poly.pdbx_strand_id
1 'polypeptide(L)'
;MSTVISATPLAGRIAIVTGASSGIGEATAFRLAGLGAKVAVAARRTDNLEALAARITAAGGTALALPLDVTDRSAVTAAAQHVADRLGSVDLVFNNAGVQLISPIEDVRFDDWQQQIDLNITGVMNVIGAFVPQLIDSAAQGKPADLITTSSIAATRVLEKFSVYSGTKAYISQLTRLLRVELGRKMVRVSTIEPGMVDTELPLHVTDPDATRLMADLINDIDVLTAADVAETVAFIASVPRHVNLTEITILPTQQAV
;
A
#
# COMPACT_ATOMS: atom_id res chain seq x y z
N MET A 1 -26.54 3.01 22.32
CA MET A 1 -26.14 4.28 21.69
C MET A 1 -26.02 4.01 20.20
N SER A 2 -26.83 4.69 19.39
CA SER A 2 -26.76 4.56 17.92
C SER A 2 -25.44 5.17 17.44
N THR A 3 -24.55 4.37 16.88
CA THR A 3 -23.31 4.86 16.30
C THR A 3 -23.67 5.57 15.00
N VAL A 4 -23.72 6.90 15.03
CA VAL A 4 -23.86 7.71 13.81
C VAL A 4 -22.58 7.45 13.00
N ILE A 5 -22.73 6.83 11.83
CA ILE A 5 -21.60 6.68 10.89
C ILE A 5 -21.22 8.10 10.45
N SER A 6 -20.05 8.56 10.86
CA SER A 6 -19.52 9.88 10.46
C SER A 6 -19.36 9.91 8.94
N ALA A 7 -19.74 11.00 8.29
CA ALA A 7 -19.46 11.22 6.88
C ALA A 7 -17.93 11.34 6.59
N THR A 8 -17.14 11.69 7.62
CA THR A 8 -15.68 11.83 7.56
C THR A 8 -14.99 11.05 8.68
N PRO A 9 -15.00 9.69 8.61
CA PRO A 9 -14.48 8.85 9.69
C PRO A 9 -12.96 9.00 9.91
N LEU A 10 -12.23 9.58 8.94
CA LEU A 10 -10.80 9.82 9.01
C LEU A 10 -10.45 11.30 9.23
N ALA A 11 -11.42 12.13 9.65
CA ALA A 11 -11.15 13.54 9.95
C ALA A 11 -10.03 13.69 10.99
N GLY A 12 -9.05 14.52 10.66
CA GLY A 12 -7.87 14.77 11.51
C GLY A 12 -6.76 13.73 11.42
N ARG A 13 -6.94 12.63 10.66
CA ARG A 13 -5.87 11.67 10.36
C ARG A 13 -4.86 12.26 9.36
N ILE A 14 -3.62 11.85 9.50
CA ILE A 14 -2.53 12.21 8.58
C ILE A 14 -1.96 10.93 8.00
N ALA A 15 -2.17 10.76 6.70
CA ALA A 15 -1.77 9.57 5.97
C ALA A 15 -0.58 9.81 5.06
N ILE A 16 0.27 8.81 4.89
CA ILE A 16 1.17 8.68 3.74
C ILE A 16 0.79 7.46 2.93
N VAL A 17 0.74 7.63 1.61
CA VAL A 17 0.47 6.57 0.64
C VAL A 17 1.65 6.49 -0.31
N THR A 18 2.37 5.36 -0.32
CA THR A 18 3.46 5.11 -1.27
C THR A 18 2.94 4.42 -2.53
N GLY A 19 3.62 4.62 -3.67
CA GLY A 19 3.14 4.15 -4.96
C GLY A 19 1.84 4.84 -5.40
N ALA A 20 1.65 6.11 -5.00
CA ALA A 20 0.41 6.85 -5.21
C ALA A 20 0.25 7.44 -6.63
N SER A 21 1.19 7.20 -7.54
CA SER A 21 1.13 7.76 -8.90
C SER A 21 0.20 7.03 -9.85
N SER A 22 -0.36 5.88 -9.46
CA SER A 22 -1.34 5.10 -10.25
C SER A 22 -2.00 4.01 -9.41
N GLY A 23 -3.01 3.34 -9.97
CA GLY A 23 -3.62 2.12 -9.49
C GLY A 23 -4.12 2.20 -8.04
N ILE A 24 -3.83 1.17 -7.24
CA ILE A 24 -4.32 1.04 -5.87
C ILE A 24 -3.89 2.24 -4.99
N GLY A 25 -2.63 2.69 -5.14
CA GLY A 25 -2.11 3.81 -4.33
C GLY A 25 -2.84 5.12 -4.63
N GLU A 26 -3.06 5.44 -5.90
CA GLU A 26 -3.81 6.62 -6.33
C GLU A 26 -5.25 6.60 -5.82
N ALA A 27 -5.95 5.47 -6.06
CA ALA A 27 -7.34 5.30 -5.63
C ALA A 27 -7.47 5.39 -4.10
N THR A 28 -6.55 4.75 -3.36
CA THR A 28 -6.53 4.81 -1.90
C THR A 28 -6.30 6.22 -1.38
N ALA A 29 -5.31 6.94 -1.94
CA ALA A 29 -5.04 8.31 -1.52
C ALA A 29 -6.25 9.23 -1.74
N PHE A 30 -6.90 9.13 -2.90
CA PHE A 30 -8.12 9.87 -3.21
C PHE A 30 -9.26 9.52 -2.24
N ARG A 31 -9.43 8.23 -1.95
CA ARG A 31 -10.48 7.75 -1.03
C ARG A 31 -10.26 8.19 0.41
N LEU A 32 -9.04 8.05 0.94
CA LEU A 32 -8.70 8.49 2.31
C LEU A 32 -8.91 9.99 2.48
N ALA A 33 -8.52 10.79 1.49
CA ALA A 33 -8.78 12.23 1.49
C ALA A 33 -10.28 12.56 1.48
N GLY A 34 -11.07 11.85 0.69
CA GLY A 34 -12.54 11.99 0.66
C GLY A 34 -13.21 11.63 1.99
N LEU A 35 -12.56 10.83 2.84
CA LEU A 35 -13.00 10.50 4.20
C LEU A 35 -12.44 11.46 5.27
N GLY A 36 -11.74 12.54 4.87
CA GLY A 36 -11.29 13.61 5.74
C GLY A 36 -9.84 13.52 6.21
N ALA A 37 -9.06 12.54 5.73
CA ALA A 37 -7.63 12.49 6.02
C ALA A 37 -6.86 13.55 5.21
N LYS A 38 -5.77 14.09 5.80
CA LYS A 38 -4.73 14.78 5.04
C LYS A 38 -3.76 13.74 4.50
N VAL A 39 -3.44 13.77 3.20
CA VAL A 39 -2.70 12.69 2.56
C VAL A 39 -1.41 13.19 1.90
N ALA A 40 -0.27 12.66 2.30
CA ALA A 40 0.97 12.75 1.54
C ALA A 40 0.97 11.63 0.47
N VAL A 41 1.01 12.03 -0.81
CA VAL A 41 1.01 11.12 -1.96
C VAL A 41 2.43 10.97 -2.48
N ALA A 42 3.04 9.79 -2.29
CA ALA A 42 4.46 9.55 -2.52
C ALA A 42 4.70 8.56 -3.67
N ALA A 43 5.50 8.96 -4.65
CA ALA A 43 5.98 8.10 -5.75
C ALA A 43 7.09 8.84 -6.53
N ARG A 44 7.66 8.18 -7.56
CA ARG A 44 8.70 8.77 -8.42
C ARG A 44 8.16 9.71 -9.49
N ARG A 45 6.94 9.47 -10.01
CA ARG A 45 6.31 10.24 -11.11
C ARG A 45 5.67 11.52 -10.60
N THR A 46 6.41 12.62 -10.64
CA THR A 46 6.01 13.93 -10.08
C THR A 46 4.71 14.44 -10.70
N ASP A 47 4.59 14.43 -12.03
CA ASP A 47 3.41 14.97 -12.72
C ASP A 47 2.11 14.27 -12.30
N ASN A 48 2.17 12.95 -12.12
CA ASN A 48 1.02 12.15 -11.66
C ASN A 48 0.64 12.50 -10.22
N LEU A 49 1.62 12.74 -9.35
CA LEU A 49 1.38 13.14 -7.96
C LEU A 49 0.75 14.52 -7.87
N GLU A 50 1.24 15.48 -8.67
CA GLU A 50 0.69 16.83 -8.73
C GLU A 50 -0.75 16.82 -9.25
N ALA A 51 -1.01 16.06 -10.30
CA ALA A 51 -2.36 15.88 -10.83
C ALA A 51 -3.30 15.24 -9.79
N LEU A 52 -2.85 14.21 -9.05
CA LEU A 52 -3.63 13.60 -7.98
C LEU A 52 -3.89 14.59 -6.84
N ALA A 53 -2.87 15.32 -6.39
CA ALA A 53 -3.01 16.32 -5.34
C ALA A 53 -3.98 17.44 -5.73
N ALA A 54 -3.93 17.90 -6.99
CA ALA A 54 -4.88 18.87 -7.52
C ALA A 54 -6.33 18.33 -7.53
N ARG A 55 -6.54 17.08 -7.94
CA ARG A 55 -7.85 16.41 -7.92
C ARG A 55 -8.39 16.29 -6.49
N ILE A 56 -7.56 15.90 -5.53
CA ILE A 56 -7.93 15.80 -4.12
C ILE A 56 -8.33 17.18 -3.59
N THR A 57 -7.54 18.22 -3.90
CA THR A 57 -7.83 19.60 -3.47
C THR A 57 -9.12 20.14 -4.10
N ALA A 58 -9.34 19.88 -5.37
CA ALA A 58 -10.58 20.27 -6.06
C ALA A 58 -11.83 19.58 -5.48
N ALA A 59 -11.67 18.39 -4.91
CA ALA A 59 -12.72 17.67 -4.20
C ALA A 59 -12.88 18.11 -2.72
N GLY A 60 -12.15 19.15 -2.28
CA GLY A 60 -12.22 19.69 -0.92
C GLY A 60 -11.33 18.96 0.11
N GLY A 61 -10.48 18.03 -0.32
CA GLY A 61 -9.51 17.34 0.52
C GLY A 61 -8.18 18.10 0.66
N THR A 62 -7.25 17.50 1.40
CA THR A 62 -5.89 18.02 1.57
C THR A 62 -4.87 16.98 1.13
N ALA A 63 -4.01 17.34 0.17
CA ALA A 63 -2.93 16.46 -0.28
C ALA A 63 -1.58 17.22 -0.36
N LEU A 64 -0.51 16.48 -0.15
CA LEU A 64 0.88 16.91 -0.33
C LEU A 64 1.55 15.97 -1.35
N ALA A 65 1.89 16.49 -2.53
CA ALA A 65 2.71 15.74 -3.50
C ALA A 65 4.14 15.60 -2.98
N LEU A 66 4.65 14.37 -2.99
CA LEU A 66 5.96 14.02 -2.41
C LEU A 66 6.73 13.14 -3.41
N PRO A 67 7.51 13.74 -4.34
CA PRO A 67 8.39 12.96 -5.19
C PRO A 67 9.39 12.17 -4.34
N LEU A 68 9.33 10.83 -4.42
CA LEU A 68 10.07 9.95 -3.52
C LEU A 68 10.37 8.60 -4.20
N ASP A 69 11.64 8.19 -4.17
CA ASP A 69 12.02 6.82 -4.36
C ASP A 69 12.16 6.15 -2.98
N VAL A 70 11.31 5.17 -2.69
CA VAL A 70 11.31 4.49 -1.39
C VAL A 70 12.54 3.59 -1.20
N THR A 71 13.31 3.31 -2.25
CA THR A 71 14.56 2.55 -2.15
C THR A 71 15.71 3.40 -1.59
N ASP A 72 15.61 4.73 -1.68
CA ASP A 72 16.56 5.67 -1.06
C ASP A 72 16.16 5.94 0.41
N ARG A 73 16.84 5.27 1.33
CA ARG A 73 16.61 5.41 2.77
C ARG A 73 16.75 6.84 3.27
N SER A 74 17.69 7.61 2.74
CA SER A 74 17.94 8.98 3.18
C SER A 74 16.80 9.90 2.74
N ALA A 75 16.33 9.73 1.50
CA ALA A 75 15.17 10.45 0.97
C ALA A 75 13.90 10.12 1.76
N VAL A 76 13.67 8.83 2.12
CA VAL A 76 12.51 8.44 2.93
C VAL A 76 12.55 9.06 4.32
N THR A 77 13.73 9.12 4.96
CA THR A 77 13.89 9.75 6.27
C THR A 77 13.59 11.25 6.21
N ALA A 78 14.11 11.94 5.20
CA ALA A 78 13.84 13.37 4.98
C ALA A 78 12.36 13.62 4.66
N ALA A 79 11.74 12.74 3.88
CA ALA A 79 10.32 12.79 3.55
C ALA A 79 9.43 12.67 4.79
N ALA A 80 9.77 11.80 5.75
CA ALA A 80 9.01 11.64 6.99
C ALA A 80 9.00 12.94 7.82
N GLN A 81 10.15 13.63 7.91
CA GLN A 81 10.22 14.94 8.56
C GLN A 81 9.44 16.01 7.79
N HIS A 82 9.60 16.05 6.46
CA HIS A 82 8.89 17.03 5.62
C HIS A 82 7.35 16.89 5.74
N VAL A 83 6.82 15.66 5.76
CA VAL A 83 5.39 15.43 5.97
C VAL A 83 4.96 15.89 7.35
N ALA A 84 5.75 15.60 8.39
CA ALA A 84 5.45 16.05 9.75
C ALA A 84 5.40 17.59 9.86
N ASP A 85 6.30 18.30 9.20
CA ASP A 85 6.35 19.78 9.20
C ASP A 85 5.17 20.39 8.43
N ARG A 86 4.70 19.75 7.35
CA ARG A 86 3.67 20.29 6.46
C ARG A 86 2.25 19.90 6.83
N LEU A 87 2.03 18.69 7.25
CA LEU A 87 0.70 18.14 7.53
C LEU A 87 0.50 17.79 9.02
N GLY A 88 1.58 17.51 9.74
CA GLY A 88 1.62 16.99 11.09
C GLY A 88 2.14 15.55 11.14
N SER A 89 2.26 14.98 12.35
CA SER A 89 2.75 13.62 12.58
C SER A 89 1.85 12.59 11.89
N VAL A 90 2.46 11.71 11.10
CA VAL A 90 1.76 10.65 10.37
C VAL A 90 1.22 9.61 11.35
N ASP A 91 -0.05 9.29 11.21
CA ASP A 91 -0.73 8.27 12.00
C ASP A 91 -1.34 7.14 11.16
N LEU A 92 -1.22 7.23 9.82
CA LEU A 92 -1.66 6.19 8.87
C LEU A 92 -0.63 6.03 7.76
N VAL A 93 0.02 4.87 7.70
CA VAL A 93 0.95 4.51 6.62
C VAL A 93 0.30 3.46 5.75
N PHE A 94 0.13 3.74 4.45
CA PHE A 94 -0.19 2.74 3.45
C PHE A 94 1.03 2.46 2.58
N ASN A 95 1.72 1.38 2.92
CA ASN A 95 2.94 0.93 2.27
C ASN A 95 2.59 0.08 1.05
N ASN A 96 2.43 0.73 -0.11
CA ASN A 96 1.86 0.12 -1.31
C ASN A 96 2.81 0.12 -2.52
N ALA A 97 3.88 0.92 -2.53
CA ALA A 97 4.86 0.90 -3.62
C ALA A 97 5.39 -0.52 -3.85
N GLY A 98 5.37 -0.97 -5.10
CA GLY A 98 5.83 -2.30 -5.45
C GLY A 98 5.87 -2.51 -6.96
N VAL A 99 6.54 -3.59 -7.38
CA VAL A 99 6.65 -4.01 -8.79
C VAL A 99 6.48 -5.53 -8.88
N GLN A 100 6.00 -5.98 -10.02
CA GLN A 100 5.85 -7.39 -10.38
C GLN A 100 6.58 -7.63 -11.71
N LEU A 101 7.67 -8.39 -11.65
CA LEU A 101 8.49 -8.75 -12.82
C LEU A 101 8.61 -10.27 -12.84
N ILE A 102 7.60 -10.92 -13.42
CA ILE A 102 7.51 -12.38 -13.46
C ILE A 102 8.15 -12.93 -14.72
N SER A 103 8.87 -14.05 -14.59
CA SER A 103 9.51 -14.77 -15.69
C SER A 103 9.85 -16.20 -15.24
N PRO A 104 10.12 -17.13 -16.18
CA PRO A 104 10.75 -18.41 -15.86
C PRO A 104 12.05 -18.19 -15.06
N ILE A 105 12.29 -19.01 -14.04
CA ILE A 105 13.50 -18.86 -13.20
C ILE A 105 14.78 -19.17 -13.97
N GLU A 106 14.71 -20.04 -14.98
CA GLU A 106 15.80 -20.42 -15.84
C GLU A 106 16.29 -19.30 -16.77
N ASP A 107 15.50 -18.24 -16.97
CA ASP A 107 15.92 -17.07 -17.76
C ASP A 107 16.96 -16.21 -17.04
N VAL A 108 17.18 -16.48 -15.75
CA VAL A 108 18.23 -15.86 -14.91
C VAL A 108 18.23 -14.33 -15.00
N ARG A 109 17.08 -13.70 -14.83
CA ARG A 109 16.90 -12.24 -14.95
C ARG A 109 17.25 -11.52 -13.63
N PHE A 110 18.53 -11.49 -13.30
CA PHE A 110 19.03 -10.93 -12.02
C PHE A 110 18.61 -9.49 -11.77
N ASP A 111 18.60 -8.64 -12.79
CA ASP A 111 18.21 -7.23 -12.62
C ASP A 111 16.73 -7.10 -12.20
N ASP A 112 15.83 -7.90 -12.80
CA ASP A 112 14.42 -7.93 -12.42
C ASP A 112 14.23 -8.47 -10.99
N TRP A 113 15.03 -9.46 -10.61
CA TRP A 113 14.98 -10.02 -9.26
C TRP A 113 15.44 -8.98 -8.24
N GLN A 114 16.57 -8.31 -8.52
CA GLN A 114 17.10 -7.29 -7.62
C GLN A 114 16.12 -6.11 -7.50
N GLN A 115 15.55 -5.65 -8.61
CA GLN A 115 14.56 -4.57 -8.60
C GLN A 115 13.34 -4.91 -7.74
N GLN A 116 12.84 -6.15 -7.79
CA GLN A 116 11.75 -6.61 -6.93
C GLN A 116 12.15 -6.63 -5.46
N ILE A 117 13.35 -7.10 -5.12
CA ILE A 117 13.86 -7.11 -3.75
C ILE A 117 14.01 -5.67 -3.24
N ASP A 118 14.62 -4.79 -4.03
CA ASP A 118 14.88 -3.41 -3.64
C ASP A 118 13.58 -2.64 -3.40
N LEU A 119 12.60 -2.80 -4.28
CA LEU A 119 11.35 -2.05 -4.13
C LEU A 119 10.39 -2.71 -3.13
N ASN A 120 10.13 -4.02 -3.28
CA ASN A 120 9.10 -4.71 -2.50
C ASN A 120 9.54 -5.06 -1.08
N ILE A 121 10.85 -5.13 -0.80
CA ILE A 121 11.40 -5.45 0.53
C ILE A 121 12.11 -4.23 1.11
N THR A 122 13.21 -3.79 0.50
CA THR A 122 14.04 -2.71 1.06
C THR A 122 13.25 -1.40 1.13
N GLY A 123 12.51 -1.05 0.08
CA GLY A 123 11.64 0.14 0.07
C GLY A 123 10.59 0.11 1.16
N VAL A 124 9.92 -1.04 1.34
CA VAL A 124 8.94 -1.22 2.43
C VAL A 124 9.60 -1.03 3.80
N MET A 125 10.78 -1.63 4.02
CA MET A 125 11.52 -1.52 5.27
C MET A 125 11.98 -0.08 5.56
N ASN A 126 12.41 0.67 4.54
CA ASN A 126 12.77 2.08 4.67
C ASN A 126 11.58 2.92 5.16
N VAL A 127 10.40 2.72 4.56
CA VAL A 127 9.17 3.43 4.98
C VAL A 127 8.78 3.05 6.40
N ILE A 128 8.80 1.76 6.76
CA ILE A 128 8.53 1.32 8.14
C ILE A 128 9.50 2.00 9.11
N GLY A 129 10.81 1.97 8.82
CA GLY A 129 11.83 2.55 9.70
C GLY A 129 11.64 4.05 9.93
N ALA A 130 11.20 4.80 8.91
CA ALA A 130 11.01 6.24 9.00
C ALA A 130 9.72 6.66 9.72
N PHE A 131 8.63 5.88 9.60
CA PHE A 131 7.31 6.28 10.09
C PHE A 131 6.84 5.56 11.36
N VAL A 132 7.36 4.38 11.70
CA VAL A 132 6.97 3.67 12.94
C VAL A 132 7.13 4.52 14.20
N PRO A 133 8.19 5.36 14.38
CA PRO A 133 8.26 6.25 15.53
C PRO A 133 7.06 7.19 15.64
N GLN A 134 6.62 7.81 14.53
CA GLN A 134 5.46 8.70 14.50
C GLN A 134 4.15 7.94 14.81
N LEU A 135 3.99 6.70 14.33
CA LEU A 135 2.85 5.86 14.64
C LEU A 135 2.77 5.55 16.15
N ILE A 136 3.91 5.21 16.77
CA ILE A 136 4.00 4.93 18.22
C ILE A 136 3.63 6.18 19.01
N ASP A 137 4.17 7.34 18.65
CA ASP A 137 3.90 8.61 19.32
C ASP A 137 2.42 9.01 19.19
N SER A 138 1.82 8.82 18.01
CA SER A 138 0.39 9.07 17.80
C SER A 138 -0.48 8.12 18.65
N ALA A 139 -0.12 6.84 18.69
CA ALA A 139 -0.82 5.86 19.53
C ALA A 139 -0.71 6.18 21.03
N ALA A 140 0.45 6.63 21.50
CA ALA A 140 0.69 7.06 22.89
C ALA A 140 -0.17 8.27 23.26
N GLN A 141 -0.50 9.14 22.31
CA GLN A 141 -1.44 10.27 22.48
C GLN A 141 -2.91 9.85 22.44
N GLY A 142 -3.22 8.57 22.36
CA GLY A 142 -4.58 8.06 22.29
C GLY A 142 -5.24 8.12 20.91
N LYS A 143 -4.51 8.51 19.86
CA LYS A 143 -4.99 8.54 18.48
C LYS A 143 -4.97 7.14 17.85
N PRO A 144 -5.80 6.85 16.83
CA PRO A 144 -5.59 5.68 15.98
C PRO A 144 -4.24 5.77 15.29
N ALA A 145 -3.54 4.64 15.14
CA ALA A 145 -2.28 4.56 14.42
C ALA A 145 -2.24 3.26 13.61
N ASP A 146 -2.00 3.37 12.30
CA ASP A 146 -2.08 2.25 11.36
C ASP A 146 -0.84 2.12 10.49
N LEU A 147 -0.34 0.90 10.39
CA LEU A 147 0.60 0.45 9.37
C LEU A 147 -0.10 -0.59 8.50
N ILE A 148 -0.48 -0.22 7.28
CA ILE A 148 -1.13 -1.10 6.32
C ILE A 148 -0.15 -1.36 5.18
N THR A 149 0.10 -2.63 4.84
CA THR A 149 1.05 -3.00 3.79
C THR A 149 0.40 -3.88 2.74
N THR A 150 0.64 -3.57 1.47
CA THR A 150 0.15 -4.36 0.34
C THR A 150 1.05 -5.57 0.11
N SER A 151 0.52 -6.76 0.40
CA SER A 151 1.08 -8.05 -0.03
C SER A 151 0.41 -8.52 -1.32
N SER A 152 0.08 -9.79 -1.41
CA SER A 152 -0.60 -10.42 -2.55
C SER A 152 -1.06 -11.83 -2.16
N ILE A 153 -2.05 -12.36 -2.85
CA ILE A 153 -2.35 -13.81 -2.78
C ILE A 153 -1.15 -14.65 -3.21
N ALA A 154 -0.27 -14.11 -4.05
CA ALA A 154 0.97 -14.77 -4.45
C ALA A 154 1.93 -15.05 -3.27
N ALA A 155 1.71 -14.44 -2.10
CA ALA A 155 2.47 -14.75 -0.88
C ALA A 155 2.24 -16.19 -0.38
N THR A 156 1.08 -16.77 -0.68
CA THR A 156 0.67 -18.09 -0.18
C THR A 156 0.28 -19.06 -1.28
N ARG A 157 0.02 -18.58 -2.49
CA ARG A 157 -0.35 -19.43 -3.64
C ARG A 157 0.87 -19.78 -4.47
N VAL A 158 0.90 -21.01 -4.97
CA VAL A 158 1.96 -21.48 -5.88
C VAL A 158 1.55 -21.14 -7.31
N LEU A 159 2.22 -20.16 -7.88
CA LEU A 159 1.98 -19.66 -9.22
C LEU A 159 3.26 -19.83 -10.06
N GLU A 160 3.13 -20.43 -11.22
CA GLU A 160 4.25 -20.60 -12.16
C GLU A 160 4.81 -19.23 -12.58
N LYS A 161 6.13 -19.10 -12.71
CA LYS A 161 6.87 -17.88 -13.06
C LYS A 161 6.88 -16.76 -12.02
N PHE A 162 6.18 -16.93 -10.88
CA PHE A 162 6.07 -15.92 -9.82
C PHE A 162 7.15 -16.07 -8.73
N SER A 163 8.14 -16.92 -8.87
CA SER A 163 9.06 -17.34 -7.79
C SER A 163 9.60 -16.18 -6.96
N VAL A 164 10.23 -15.18 -7.59
CA VAL A 164 10.84 -14.05 -6.87
C VAL A 164 9.76 -13.10 -6.33
N TYR A 165 8.77 -12.74 -7.14
CA TYR A 165 7.66 -11.90 -6.70
C TYR A 165 6.94 -12.50 -5.48
N SER A 166 6.55 -13.77 -5.56
CA SER A 166 5.91 -14.50 -4.44
C SER A 166 6.80 -14.50 -3.21
N GLY A 167 8.11 -14.72 -3.38
CA GLY A 167 9.08 -14.65 -2.29
C GLY A 167 9.10 -13.29 -1.60
N THR A 168 9.06 -12.17 -2.37
CA THR A 168 9.00 -10.82 -1.79
C THR A 168 7.69 -10.59 -1.04
N LYS A 169 6.56 -11.06 -1.57
CA LYS A 169 5.24 -10.89 -0.93
C LYS A 169 5.07 -11.80 0.30
N ALA A 170 5.63 -13.01 0.27
CA ALA A 170 5.69 -13.89 1.44
C ALA A 170 6.52 -13.26 2.58
N TYR A 171 7.66 -12.63 2.25
CA TYR A 171 8.46 -11.85 3.21
C TYR A 171 7.60 -10.77 3.88
N ILE A 172 6.86 -9.98 3.09
CA ILE A 172 6.01 -8.89 3.59
C ILE A 172 4.88 -9.41 4.49
N SER A 173 4.18 -10.47 4.09
CA SER A 173 3.12 -11.07 4.92
C SER A 173 3.68 -11.54 6.26
N GLN A 174 4.83 -12.25 6.25
CA GLN A 174 5.44 -12.72 7.49
C GLN A 174 5.98 -11.57 8.36
N LEU A 175 6.63 -10.57 7.76
CA LEU A 175 7.08 -9.37 8.47
C LEU A 175 5.91 -8.67 9.17
N THR A 176 4.80 -8.47 8.47
CA THR A 176 3.62 -7.78 9.00
C THR A 176 3.02 -8.53 10.20
N ARG A 177 2.99 -9.87 10.17
CA ARG A 177 2.57 -10.71 11.31
C ARG A 177 3.42 -10.46 12.54
N LEU A 178 4.75 -10.39 12.38
CA LEU A 178 5.68 -10.13 13.48
C LEU A 178 5.57 -8.71 14.01
N LEU A 179 5.52 -7.71 13.12
CA LEU A 179 5.33 -6.31 13.51
C LEU A 179 4.02 -6.09 14.28
N ARG A 180 2.96 -6.83 13.95
CA ARG A 180 1.71 -6.79 14.72
C ARG A 180 1.91 -7.22 16.17
N VAL A 181 2.75 -8.22 16.43
CA VAL A 181 3.05 -8.66 17.80
C VAL A 181 3.86 -7.58 18.55
N GLU A 182 4.83 -6.96 17.89
CA GLU A 182 5.73 -5.97 18.49
C GLU A 182 5.02 -4.61 18.72
N LEU A 183 4.26 -4.15 17.73
CA LEU A 183 3.64 -2.82 17.72
C LEU A 183 2.24 -2.81 18.34
N GLY A 184 1.54 -3.94 18.34
CA GLY A 184 0.20 -4.05 18.91
C GLY A 184 0.16 -3.70 20.41
N ARG A 185 1.21 -4.07 21.16
CA ARG A 185 1.37 -3.66 22.58
C ARG A 185 1.51 -2.15 22.74
N LYS A 186 1.88 -1.44 21.70
CA LYS A 186 1.98 0.03 21.63
C LYS A 186 0.74 0.66 21.02
N MET A 187 -0.32 -0.12 20.83
CA MET A 187 -1.58 0.31 20.23
C MET A 187 -1.47 0.81 18.79
N VAL A 188 -0.44 0.38 18.05
CA VAL A 188 -0.35 0.54 16.60
C VAL A 188 -0.97 -0.68 15.94
N ARG A 189 -1.96 -0.47 15.08
CA ARG A 189 -2.61 -1.53 14.30
C ARG A 189 -1.73 -1.84 13.10
N VAL A 190 -1.50 -3.12 12.86
CA VAL A 190 -0.69 -3.57 11.72
C VAL A 190 -1.51 -4.52 10.88
N SER A 191 -1.64 -4.22 9.61
CA SER A 191 -2.52 -4.94 8.68
C SER A 191 -1.82 -5.24 7.36
N THR A 192 -2.15 -6.38 6.79
CA THR A 192 -1.77 -6.75 5.42
C THR A 192 -3.03 -6.83 4.56
N ILE A 193 -3.00 -6.23 3.38
CA ILE A 193 -3.99 -6.48 2.34
C ILE A 193 -3.37 -7.36 1.26
N GLU A 194 -4.08 -8.39 0.85
CA GLU A 194 -3.62 -9.41 -0.10
C GLU A 194 -4.58 -9.47 -1.30
N PRO A 195 -4.44 -8.56 -2.26
CA PRO A 195 -5.28 -8.55 -3.45
C PRO A 195 -4.99 -9.75 -4.36
N GLY A 196 -6.06 -10.22 -5.03
CA GLY A 196 -5.96 -11.03 -6.22
C GLY A 196 -5.71 -10.17 -7.47
N MET A 197 -6.39 -10.51 -8.57
CA MET A 197 -6.26 -9.78 -9.83
C MET A 197 -6.97 -8.43 -9.73
N VAL A 198 -6.20 -7.36 -9.96
CA VAL A 198 -6.67 -5.96 -9.94
C VAL A 198 -6.30 -5.29 -11.25
N ASP A 199 -7.23 -4.57 -11.84
CA ASP A 199 -7.00 -3.74 -13.03
C ASP A 199 -6.12 -2.54 -12.66
N THR A 200 -4.83 -2.64 -12.99
CA THR A 200 -3.80 -1.64 -12.70
C THR A 200 -2.70 -1.68 -13.75
N GLU A 201 -1.77 -0.72 -13.68
CA GLU A 201 -0.57 -0.72 -14.51
C GLU A 201 0.46 -1.80 -14.12
N LEU A 202 0.30 -2.50 -13.00
CA LEU A 202 1.32 -3.43 -12.47
C LEU A 202 1.70 -4.53 -13.47
N PRO A 203 0.77 -5.20 -14.18
CA PRO A 203 1.10 -6.19 -15.19
C PRO A 203 1.85 -5.63 -16.40
N LEU A 204 1.73 -4.33 -16.70
CA LEU A 204 2.40 -3.69 -17.83
C LEU A 204 3.93 -3.62 -17.67
N HIS A 205 4.44 -3.84 -16.47
CA HIS A 205 5.89 -3.93 -16.21
C HIS A 205 6.48 -5.29 -16.55
N VAL A 206 5.65 -6.31 -16.77
CA VAL A 206 6.10 -7.65 -17.17
C VAL A 206 6.59 -7.61 -18.62
N THR A 207 7.87 -7.90 -18.83
CA THR A 207 8.51 -7.85 -20.16
C THR A 207 8.68 -9.23 -20.79
N ASP A 208 8.50 -10.31 -20.04
CA ASP A 208 8.53 -11.67 -20.56
C ASP A 208 7.25 -11.98 -21.36
N PRO A 209 7.34 -12.41 -22.65
CA PRO A 209 6.18 -12.62 -23.50
C PRO A 209 5.25 -13.75 -23.02
N ASP A 210 5.83 -14.83 -22.47
CA ASP A 210 5.03 -15.96 -22.00
C ASP A 210 4.37 -15.68 -20.65
N ALA A 211 5.04 -14.91 -19.80
CA ALA A 211 4.43 -14.43 -18.56
C ALA A 211 3.32 -13.39 -18.85
N THR A 212 3.51 -12.52 -19.84
CA THR A 212 2.46 -11.58 -20.28
C THR A 212 1.23 -12.32 -20.79
N ARG A 213 1.44 -13.38 -21.59
CA ARG A 213 0.34 -14.24 -22.08
C ARG A 213 -0.38 -14.94 -20.94
N LEU A 214 0.39 -15.54 -19.99
CA LEU A 214 -0.17 -16.17 -18.80
C LEU A 214 -1.05 -15.19 -18.00
N MET A 215 -0.59 -13.96 -17.80
CA MET A 215 -1.37 -12.94 -17.10
C MET A 215 -2.65 -12.60 -17.86
N ALA A 216 -2.59 -12.45 -19.19
CA ALA A 216 -3.77 -12.20 -20.00
C ALA A 216 -4.78 -13.36 -19.92
N ASP A 217 -4.32 -14.60 -19.96
CA ASP A 217 -5.19 -15.79 -19.84
C ASP A 217 -5.86 -15.87 -18.46
N LEU A 218 -5.17 -15.46 -17.39
CA LEU A 218 -5.72 -15.46 -16.04
C LEU A 218 -6.84 -14.43 -15.82
N ILE A 219 -6.91 -13.38 -16.63
CA ILE A 219 -7.91 -12.31 -16.50
C ILE A 219 -9.05 -12.39 -17.53
N ASN A 220 -8.89 -13.21 -18.58
CA ASN A 220 -9.77 -13.19 -19.76
C ASN A 220 -11.24 -13.49 -19.47
N ASP A 221 -11.53 -14.25 -18.43
CA ASP A 221 -12.88 -14.76 -18.14
C ASP A 221 -13.40 -14.34 -16.77
N ILE A 222 -12.76 -13.35 -16.13
CA ILE A 222 -13.17 -12.89 -14.81
C ILE A 222 -13.33 -11.37 -14.74
N ASP A 223 -14.32 -10.92 -13.97
CA ASP A 223 -14.46 -9.52 -13.60
C ASP A 223 -13.40 -9.21 -12.52
N VAL A 224 -12.25 -8.69 -12.93
CA VAL A 224 -11.15 -8.34 -12.03
C VAL A 224 -11.55 -7.20 -11.08
N LEU A 225 -10.88 -7.13 -9.92
CA LEU A 225 -11.07 -6.00 -9.01
C LEU A 225 -10.62 -4.70 -9.68
N THR A 226 -11.30 -3.63 -9.33
CA THR A 226 -10.81 -2.27 -9.61
C THR A 226 -9.87 -1.80 -8.49
N ALA A 227 -9.02 -0.82 -8.79
CA ALA A 227 -8.22 -0.15 -7.75
C ALA A 227 -9.10 0.49 -6.66
N ALA A 228 -10.33 0.90 -7.00
CA ALA A 228 -11.30 1.46 -6.06
C ALA A 228 -11.80 0.41 -5.04
N ASP A 229 -12.01 -0.84 -5.45
CA ASP A 229 -12.44 -1.91 -4.54
C ASP A 229 -11.40 -2.15 -3.44
N VAL A 230 -10.12 -2.13 -3.82
CA VAL A 230 -9.01 -2.24 -2.86
C VAL A 230 -8.94 -1.01 -1.97
N ALA A 231 -9.11 0.19 -2.53
CA ALA A 231 -9.11 1.45 -1.78
C ALA A 231 -10.23 1.51 -0.73
N GLU A 232 -11.43 1.02 -1.03
CA GLU A 232 -12.54 0.90 -0.06
C GLU A 232 -12.16 -0.03 1.09
N THR A 233 -11.49 -1.14 0.80
CA THR A 233 -11.03 -2.08 1.82
C THR A 233 -9.99 -1.44 2.73
N VAL A 234 -9.01 -0.70 2.20
CA VAL A 234 -8.01 0.04 2.98
C VAL A 234 -8.68 1.11 3.84
N ALA A 235 -9.64 1.85 3.28
CA ALA A 235 -10.40 2.85 4.01
C ALA A 235 -11.21 2.24 5.16
N PHE A 236 -11.81 1.06 4.96
CA PHE A 236 -12.49 0.31 6.01
C PHE A 236 -11.54 -0.09 7.15
N ILE A 237 -10.36 -0.64 6.81
CA ILE A 237 -9.32 -0.98 7.81
C ILE A 237 -8.97 0.25 8.68
N ALA A 238 -8.76 1.40 8.04
CA ALA A 238 -8.39 2.63 8.72
C ALA A 238 -9.52 3.20 9.62
N SER A 239 -10.79 2.87 9.29
CA SER A 239 -11.99 3.45 9.93
C SER A 239 -12.51 2.68 11.14
N VAL A 240 -12.03 1.45 11.37
CA VAL A 240 -12.51 0.66 12.52
C VAL A 240 -12.04 1.26 13.86
N PRO A 241 -12.74 0.97 14.97
CA PRO A 241 -12.34 1.47 16.29
C PRO A 241 -10.90 1.10 16.66
N ARG A 242 -10.22 1.98 17.39
CA ARG A 242 -8.80 1.87 17.75
C ARG A 242 -8.37 0.52 18.34
N HIS A 243 -9.24 -0.17 19.07
CA HIS A 243 -8.95 -1.47 19.68
C HIS A 243 -9.20 -2.67 18.75
N VAL A 244 -9.71 -2.41 17.52
CA VAL A 244 -9.96 -3.44 16.51
C VAL A 244 -8.82 -3.40 15.50
N ASN A 245 -8.13 -4.52 15.30
CA ASN A 245 -7.12 -4.67 14.25
C ASN A 245 -7.56 -5.76 13.26
N LEU A 246 -7.80 -5.38 12.03
CA LEU A 246 -8.01 -6.30 10.91
C LEU A 246 -6.65 -6.70 10.37
N THR A 247 -6.20 -7.91 10.66
CA THR A 247 -4.79 -8.29 10.54
C THR A 247 -4.36 -8.65 9.13
N GLU A 248 -5.13 -9.52 8.48
CA GLU A 248 -4.86 -10.02 7.13
C GLU A 248 -6.17 -10.05 6.37
N ILE A 249 -6.22 -9.35 5.24
CA ILE A 249 -7.44 -9.27 4.43
C ILE A 249 -7.08 -9.65 3.01
N THR A 250 -7.59 -10.81 2.59
CA THR A 250 -7.55 -11.23 1.20
C THR A 250 -8.80 -10.70 0.51
N ILE A 251 -8.61 -10.03 -0.63
CA ILE A 251 -9.68 -9.53 -1.49
C ILE A 251 -9.50 -10.07 -2.90
N LEU A 252 -10.51 -10.77 -3.41
CA LEU A 252 -10.46 -11.48 -4.68
C LEU A 252 -11.64 -11.11 -5.56
N PRO A 253 -11.48 -11.11 -6.89
CA PRO A 253 -12.61 -11.27 -7.77
C PRO A 253 -13.42 -12.51 -7.39
N THR A 254 -14.74 -12.42 -7.40
CA THR A 254 -15.59 -13.57 -7.01
C THR A 254 -15.33 -14.82 -7.85
N GLN A 255 -14.96 -14.62 -9.12
CA GLN A 255 -14.69 -15.70 -10.07
C GLN A 255 -13.25 -16.24 -9.98
N GLN A 256 -12.36 -15.57 -9.26
CA GLN A 256 -10.97 -16.02 -9.12
C GLN A 256 -10.90 -17.22 -8.16
N ALA A 257 -10.89 -18.42 -8.72
CA ALA A 257 -10.67 -19.66 -7.98
C ALA A 257 -9.17 -19.88 -7.78
N VAL A 258 -8.69 -19.86 -6.55
CA VAL A 258 -7.27 -20.01 -6.17
C VAL A 258 -7.11 -20.95 -5.00
#